data_f0ba86b630d048ca9bd919b09a2806c2
#
_entry.id   f0ba86b630d048ca9bd919b09a2806c2
#
_cell.length_a   1.000
_cell.length_b   1.000
_cell.length_c   1.000
_cell.angle_alpha   90.00
_cell.angle_beta   90.00
_cell.angle_gamma   90.00
#
_symmetry.space_group_name_H-M   'P 1'
#
loop_
_entity.id
_entity.type
_entity.pdbx_description
1 polymer ?
#
loop_
_entity_poly.entity_id
_entity_poly.type
_entity_poly.pdbx_seq_one_letter_code
_entity_poly.pdbx_strand_id
1 'polypeptide(L)'
;MRKDTFNQKSVYIHMDNVINNVVTSGITFCDFMQGVTLPPENILLIKHHIKDSSYNTHTAFDFLEASDLQQLKTHQGLQLGEFCWIDFEDIDLVNQLSPQEVAEMLYLAHTGRHLRSPFYYKLQNNFVYLTKKDGRYNKTYYRNMNHFYAVLGFVVAKKQLLF
;
A
#
# COMPACT_ATOMS: atom_id res chain seq x y z
N MET A 1 15.83 2.16 29.43
CA MET A 1 15.04 2.12 28.18
C MET A 1 15.92 2.58 27.03
N ARG A 2 16.49 1.66 26.27
CA ARG A 2 17.28 2.01 25.08
C ARG A 2 16.30 2.46 23.99
N LYS A 3 16.35 3.72 23.60
CA LYS A 3 15.74 4.19 22.35
C LYS A 3 16.53 3.52 21.22
N ASP A 4 15.97 2.48 20.62
CA ASP A 4 16.47 1.95 19.36
C ASP A 4 16.31 3.05 18.30
N THR A 5 17.34 3.87 18.15
CA THR A 5 17.46 4.76 16.99
C THR A 5 17.69 3.85 15.79
N PHE A 6 16.60 3.47 15.15
CA PHE A 6 16.64 2.78 13.86
C PHE A 6 17.46 3.66 12.90
N ASN A 7 18.60 3.15 12.48
CA ASN A 7 19.48 3.85 11.56
C ASN A 7 18.75 4.05 10.23
N GLN A 8 18.19 5.25 10.00
CA GLN A 8 17.40 5.61 8.80
C GLN A 8 18.18 5.44 7.48
N LYS A 9 19.45 5.06 7.54
CA LYS A 9 20.33 4.91 6.39
C LYS A 9 20.22 3.57 5.67
N SER A 10 19.70 2.52 6.32
CA SER A 10 19.62 1.19 5.74
C SER A 10 18.22 0.89 5.23
N VAL A 11 18.14 0.26 4.06
CA VAL A 11 16.94 -0.30 3.49
C VAL A 11 17.03 -1.81 3.56
N TYR A 12 16.01 -2.43 4.14
CA TYR A 12 15.86 -3.88 4.11
C TYR A 12 14.84 -4.25 3.05
N ILE A 13 15.14 -5.27 2.25
CA ILE A 13 14.27 -5.76 1.17
C ILE A 13 14.24 -7.28 1.23
N HIS A 14 13.04 -7.83 1.24
CA HIS A 14 12.79 -9.26 1.03
C HIS A 14 11.77 -9.39 -0.10
N MET A 15 12.11 -10.16 -1.14
CA MET A 15 11.27 -10.34 -2.33
C MET A 15 10.84 -11.79 -2.45
N ASP A 16 9.57 -11.98 -2.78
CA ASP A 16 9.03 -13.26 -3.25
C ASP A 16 8.52 -13.08 -4.69
N ASN A 17 9.33 -13.52 -5.64
CA ASN A 17 9.05 -13.35 -7.07
C ASN A 17 7.93 -14.28 -7.57
N VAL A 18 7.54 -15.30 -6.80
CA VAL A 18 6.44 -16.20 -7.21
C VAL A 18 5.10 -15.50 -7.14
N ILE A 19 4.95 -14.63 -6.13
CA ILE A 19 3.70 -13.88 -5.88
C ILE A 19 3.88 -12.37 -6.04
N ASN A 20 5.01 -11.94 -6.59
CA ASN A 20 5.35 -10.52 -6.77
C ASN A 20 5.16 -9.68 -5.49
N ASN A 21 5.61 -10.22 -4.38
CA ASN A 21 5.52 -9.60 -3.07
C ASN A 21 6.87 -9.08 -2.61
N VAL A 22 6.87 -7.87 -2.10
CA VAL A 22 8.07 -7.23 -1.56
C VAL A 22 7.80 -6.73 -0.15
N VAL A 23 8.60 -7.17 0.80
CA VAL A 23 8.60 -6.63 2.16
C VAL A 23 9.79 -5.70 2.30
N THR A 24 9.54 -4.46 2.71
CA THR A 24 10.58 -3.45 2.86
C THR A 24 10.55 -2.81 4.25
N SER A 25 11.73 -2.35 4.70
CA SER A 25 11.90 -1.43 5.80
C SER A 25 12.82 -0.29 5.35
N GLY A 26 12.53 0.93 5.76
CA GLY A 26 13.30 2.12 5.34
C GLY A 26 12.89 2.71 3.98
N ILE A 27 11.80 2.21 3.38
CA ILE A 27 11.10 2.84 2.26
C ILE A 27 9.75 3.31 2.79
N THR A 28 9.49 4.60 2.73
CA THR A 28 8.21 5.17 3.21
C THR A 28 7.13 5.07 2.14
N PHE A 29 5.86 5.27 2.55
CA PHE A 29 4.77 5.39 1.59
C PHE A 29 4.97 6.56 0.60
N CYS A 30 5.52 7.66 1.09
CA CYS A 30 5.87 8.81 0.24
C CYS A 30 6.94 8.43 -0.81
N ASP A 31 7.95 7.66 -0.42
CA ASP A 31 8.97 7.15 -1.36
C ASP A 31 8.34 6.22 -2.41
N PHE A 32 7.41 5.35 -1.99
CA PHE A 32 6.65 4.50 -2.89
C PHE A 32 5.86 5.32 -3.90
N MET A 33 5.07 6.30 -3.45
CA MET A 33 4.23 7.12 -4.31
C MET A 33 5.04 7.99 -5.28
N GLN A 34 6.22 8.43 -4.90
CA GLN A 34 7.11 9.22 -5.77
C GLN A 34 7.92 8.36 -6.74
N GLY A 35 8.19 7.11 -6.37
CA GLY A 35 9.05 6.22 -7.15
C GLY A 35 8.32 5.34 -8.16
N VAL A 36 7.00 5.12 -8.01
CA VAL A 36 6.25 4.30 -8.97
C VAL A 36 6.15 5.00 -10.32
N THR A 37 6.32 4.25 -11.40
CA THR A 37 6.28 4.78 -12.77
C THR A 37 4.88 5.17 -13.22
N LEU A 38 3.86 4.52 -12.68
CA LEU A 38 2.45 4.82 -12.91
C LEU A 38 1.82 5.11 -11.53
N PRO A 39 1.85 6.36 -11.06
CA PRO A 39 1.20 6.70 -9.80
C PRO A 39 -0.30 6.43 -9.92
N PRO A 40 -0.91 5.84 -8.89
CA PRO A 40 -2.35 5.61 -8.90
C PRO A 40 -3.09 6.94 -8.92
N GLU A 41 -4.19 6.99 -9.66
CA GLU A 41 -5.09 8.14 -9.67
C GLU A 41 -6.07 8.08 -8.49
N ASN A 42 -6.47 6.87 -8.12
CA ASN A 42 -7.40 6.63 -7.02
C ASN A 42 -6.86 5.54 -6.10
N ILE A 43 -7.09 5.69 -4.81
CA ILE A 43 -6.74 4.68 -3.80
C ILE A 43 -7.93 4.39 -2.90
N LEU A 44 -8.16 3.09 -2.72
CA LEU A 44 -9.09 2.54 -1.76
C LEU A 44 -8.35 2.29 -0.45
N LEU A 45 -8.76 2.96 0.63
CA LEU A 45 -8.27 2.73 1.97
C LEU A 45 -9.19 1.76 2.70
N ILE A 46 -8.67 0.62 3.09
CA ILE A 46 -9.42 -0.39 3.83
C ILE A 46 -9.27 -0.15 5.33
N LYS A 47 -10.39 0.05 6.01
CA LYS A 47 -10.43 0.31 7.45
C LYS A 47 -10.14 -0.96 8.25
N HIS A 48 -9.24 -0.86 9.23
CA HIS A 48 -8.85 -1.99 10.08
C HIS A 48 -9.89 -2.40 11.13
N HIS A 49 -10.80 -1.52 11.50
CA HIS A 49 -11.73 -1.75 12.60
C HIS A 49 -13.18 -1.55 12.17
N ILE A 50 -13.74 -2.55 11.50
CA ILE A 50 -15.18 -2.60 11.26
C ILE A 50 -15.79 -3.40 12.39
N LYS A 51 -16.51 -2.72 13.26
CA LYS A 51 -17.27 -3.35 14.34
C LYS A 51 -18.58 -3.98 13.86
N ASP A 52 -18.96 -3.69 12.61
CA ASP A 52 -20.21 -4.13 12.02
C ASP A 52 -19.98 -5.35 11.14
N SER A 53 -20.84 -6.36 11.31
CA SER A 53 -20.80 -7.59 10.49
C SER A 53 -21.39 -7.40 9.08
N SER A 54 -21.91 -6.22 8.76
CA SER A 54 -22.40 -5.91 7.43
C SER A 54 -21.25 -5.45 6.52
N TYR A 55 -20.93 -6.25 5.52
CA TYR A 55 -19.97 -5.91 4.48
C TYR A 55 -20.58 -4.88 3.52
N ASN A 56 -20.49 -3.61 3.90
CA ASN A 56 -20.96 -2.50 3.08
C ASN A 56 -19.74 -1.70 2.61
N THR A 57 -19.62 -1.50 1.30
CA THR A 57 -18.53 -0.74 0.69
C THR A 57 -18.45 0.68 1.23
N HIS A 58 -19.59 1.34 1.49
CA HIS A 58 -19.61 2.71 2.02
C HIS A 58 -19.07 2.83 3.46
N THR A 59 -19.14 1.77 4.24
CA THR A 59 -18.66 1.77 5.64
C THR A 59 -17.30 1.13 5.81
N ALA A 60 -16.92 0.21 4.91
CA ALA A 60 -15.68 -0.56 4.98
C ALA A 60 -14.48 0.18 4.37
N PHE A 61 -14.75 1.08 3.42
CA PHE A 61 -13.72 1.72 2.64
C PHE A 61 -13.82 3.23 2.70
N ASP A 62 -12.65 3.88 2.70
CA ASP A 62 -12.50 5.29 2.36
C ASP A 62 -11.83 5.40 0.99
N PHE A 63 -12.15 6.46 0.26
CA PHE A 63 -11.61 6.73 -1.06
C PHE A 63 -10.73 7.96 -1.02
N LEU A 64 -9.62 7.90 -1.75
CA LEU A 64 -8.72 9.02 -1.98
C LEU A 64 -8.57 9.22 -3.48
N GLU A 65 -8.91 10.40 -3.95
CA GLU A 65 -8.76 10.79 -5.33
C GLU A 65 -7.40 11.46 -5.59
N ALA A 66 -7.08 11.72 -6.85
CA ALA A 66 -5.79 12.27 -7.26
C ALA A 66 -5.40 13.58 -6.55
N SER A 67 -6.38 14.44 -6.22
CA SER A 67 -6.15 15.69 -5.48
C SER A 67 -5.64 15.45 -4.07
N ASP A 68 -6.22 14.47 -3.37
CA ASP A 68 -5.84 14.09 -2.01
C ASP A 68 -4.49 13.38 -2.00
N LEU A 69 -4.23 12.57 -3.02
CA LEU A 69 -2.96 11.87 -3.21
C LEU A 69 -1.78 12.82 -3.40
N GLN A 70 -1.98 13.99 -4.02
CA GLN A 70 -0.93 15.00 -4.13
C GLN A 70 -0.50 15.52 -2.76
N GLN A 71 -1.44 15.71 -1.84
CA GLN A 71 -1.13 16.12 -0.47
C GLN A 71 -0.35 15.02 0.27
N LEU A 72 -0.70 13.75 0.06
CA LEU A 72 0.01 12.62 0.66
C LEU A 72 1.45 12.47 0.17
N LYS A 73 1.74 12.83 -1.09
CA LYS A 73 3.11 12.81 -1.62
C LYS A 73 4.05 13.79 -0.94
N THR A 74 3.51 14.87 -0.40
CA THR A 74 4.28 15.97 0.20
C THR A 74 4.38 15.89 1.72
N HIS A 75 3.45 15.20 2.39
CA HIS A 75 3.44 15.08 3.84
C HIS A 75 4.31 13.91 4.31
N GLN A 76 5.53 14.22 4.76
CA GLN A 76 6.44 13.26 5.39
C GLN A 76 5.93 12.72 6.75
N GLY A 77 4.80 13.21 7.23
CA GLY A 77 4.30 13.01 8.57
C GLY A 77 3.07 12.12 8.72
N LEU A 78 2.62 11.42 7.67
CA LEU A 78 1.52 10.47 7.80
C LEU A 78 1.99 9.19 8.51
N GLN A 79 2.08 9.29 9.83
CA GLN A 79 2.08 8.13 10.73
C GLN A 79 0.65 7.60 10.82
N LEU A 80 0.18 7.05 9.72
CA LEU A 80 -1.15 6.46 9.61
C LEU A 80 -1.13 5.03 10.12
N GLY A 81 -0.68 4.72 11.30
CA GLY A 81 -0.83 3.41 11.89
C GLY A 81 -0.64 2.22 10.92
N GLU A 82 -1.38 1.15 11.12
CA GLU A 82 -1.48 0.04 10.16
C GLU A 82 -2.58 0.35 9.14
N PHE A 83 -2.28 0.30 7.85
CA PHE A 83 -3.25 0.50 6.78
C PHE A 83 -3.04 -0.45 5.60
N CYS A 84 -4.09 -0.62 4.82
CA CYS A 84 -4.07 -1.35 3.57
C CYS A 84 -4.66 -0.46 2.47
N TRP A 85 -3.90 -0.25 1.40
CA TRP A 85 -4.30 0.58 0.27
C TRP A 85 -4.22 -0.22 -1.02
N ILE A 86 -5.28 -0.09 -1.81
CA ILE A 86 -5.41 -0.74 -3.10
C ILE A 86 -5.74 0.34 -4.11
N ASP A 87 -4.99 0.42 -5.21
CA ASP A 87 -5.34 1.32 -6.31
C ASP A 87 -6.53 0.77 -7.10
N PHE A 88 -7.27 1.66 -7.73
CA PHE A 88 -8.37 1.29 -8.60
C PHE A 88 -8.53 2.32 -9.74
N GLU A 89 -9.14 1.90 -10.84
CA GLU A 89 -9.25 2.73 -12.02
C GLU A 89 -10.49 3.65 -11.95
N ASP A 90 -11.65 3.10 -11.60
CA ASP A 90 -12.93 3.82 -11.59
C ASP A 90 -13.74 3.50 -10.33
N ILE A 91 -14.36 4.52 -9.74
CA ILE A 91 -15.19 4.41 -8.54
C ILE A 91 -16.42 3.49 -8.77
N ASP A 92 -16.94 3.46 -9.98
CA ASP A 92 -18.08 2.60 -10.31
C ASP A 92 -17.70 1.12 -10.21
N LEU A 93 -16.44 0.77 -10.44
CA LEU A 93 -15.95 -0.60 -10.28
C LEU A 93 -15.97 -1.02 -8.80
N VAL A 94 -15.66 -0.10 -7.89
CA VAL A 94 -15.72 -0.36 -6.45
C VAL A 94 -17.16 -0.61 -6.00
N ASN A 95 -18.11 0.15 -6.51
CA ASN A 95 -19.53 -0.01 -6.19
C ASN A 95 -20.13 -1.34 -6.69
N GLN A 96 -19.48 -1.99 -7.66
CA GLN A 96 -19.89 -3.29 -8.21
C GLN A 96 -19.27 -4.49 -7.47
N LEU A 97 -18.44 -4.27 -6.44
CA LEU A 97 -17.88 -5.35 -5.66
C LEU A 97 -18.96 -6.13 -4.93
N SER A 98 -18.89 -7.45 -5.04
CA SER A 98 -19.75 -8.35 -4.27
C SER A 98 -19.36 -8.35 -2.79
N PRO A 99 -20.28 -8.71 -1.87
CA PRO A 99 -19.96 -8.87 -0.46
C PRO A 99 -18.80 -9.81 -0.19
N GLN A 100 -18.63 -10.85 -1.02
CA GLN A 100 -17.52 -11.79 -0.90
C GLN A 100 -16.18 -11.13 -1.25
N GLU A 101 -16.12 -10.35 -2.34
CA GLU A 101 -14.92 -9.60 -2.74
C GLU A 101 -14.53 -8.57 -1.67
N VAL A 102 -15.50 -7.88 -1.10
CA VAL A 102 -15.30 -6.97 0.03
C VAL A 102 -14.72 -7.72 1.23
N ALA A 103 -15.29 -8.87 1.58
CA ALA A 103 -14.82 -9.70 2.69
C ALA A 103 -13.36 -10.18 2.47
N GLU A 104 -12.99 -10.57 1.25
CA GLU A 104 -11.63 -10.96 0.90
C GLU A 104 -10.64 -9.80 1.06
N MET A 105 -11.01 -8.60 0.64
CA MET A 105 -10.19 -7.40 0.83
C MET A 105 -10.00 -7.05 2.31
N LEU A 106 -11.06 -7.13 3.10
CA LEU A 106 -11.00 -6.92 4.55
C LEU A 106 -10.10 -7.96 5.22
N TYR A 107 -10.22 -9.21 4.80
CA TYR A 107 -9.37 -10.28 5.30
C TYR A 107 -7.89 -10.04 4.98
N LEU A 108 -7.57 -9.55 3.78
CA LEU A 108 -6.23 -9.15 3.39
C LEU A 108 -5.67 -8.09 4.35
N ALA A 109 -6.44 -7.03 4.58
CA ALA A 109 -6.04 -5.93 5.44
C ALA A 109 -5.77 -6.38 6.88
N HIS A 110 -6.62 -7.24 7.43
CA HIS A 110 -6.51 -7.68 8.82
C HIS A 110 -5.41 -8.71 9.07
N THR A 111 -5.29 -9.71 8.21
CA THR A 111 -4.40 -10.85 8.51
C THR A 111 -3.00 -10.65 7.96
N GLY A 112 -2.85 -9.86 6.92
CA GLY A 112 -1.59 -9.73 6.17
C GLY A 112 -1.07 -11.07 5.63
N ARG A 113 -1.94 -12.11 5.59
CA ARG A 113 -1.61 -13.41 5.02
C ARG A 113 -1.59 -13.31 3.50
N HIS A 114 -0.92 -14.25 2.87
CA HIS A 114 -0.91 -14.34 1.42
C HIS A 114 -2.32 -14.66 0.92
N LEU A 115 -2.87 -13.77 0.13
CA LEU A 115 -4.06 -14.06 -0.65
C LEU A 115 -3.70 -14.90 -1.86
N ARG A 116 -4.65 -15.70 -2.34
CA ARG A 116 -4.50 -16.43 -3.61
C ARG A 116 -4.32 -15.48 -4.78
N SER A 117 -4.97 -14.33 -4.74
CA SER A 117 -4.75 -13.24 -5.68
C SER A 117 -4.94 -11.89 -4.98
N PRO A 118 -3.89 -11.07 -4.86
CA PRO A 118 -4.00 -9.70 -4.36
C PRO A 118 -4.50 -8.73 -5.44
N PHE A 119 -4.73 -9.20 -6.67
CA PHE A 119 -5.18 -8.38 -7.78
C PHE A 119 -6.62 -8.73 -8.14
N TYR A 120 -7.48 -7.72 -8.04
CA TYR A 120 -8.91 -7.87 -8.26
C TYR A 120 -9.26 -7.41 -9.67
N TYR A 121 -9.84 -8.30 -10.45
CA TYR A 121 -10.16 -8.03 -11.85
C TYR A 121 -11.03 -6.77 -12.02
N LYS A 122 -12.05 -6.62 -11.18
CA LYS A 122 -12.95 -5.47 -11.24
C LYS A 122 -12.26 -4.14 -10.93
N LEU A 123 -11.28 -4.12 -10.05
CA LEU A 123 -10.56 -2.90 -9.68
C LEU A 123 -9.45 -2.55 -10.67
N GLN A 124 -9.00 -3.51 -11.45
CA GLN A 124 -7.83 -3.38 -12.34
C GLN A 124 -6.58 -2.85 -11.61
N ASN A 125 -6.48 -3.14 -10.31
CA ASN A 125 -5.42 -2.63 -9.45
C ASN A 125 -4.03 -3.16 -9.86
N ASN A 126 -3.02 -2.31 -9.69
CA ASN A 126 -1.62 -2.61 -9.95
C ASN A 126 -0.84 -2.91 -8.67
N PHE A 127 -1.35 -2.42 -7.53
CA PHE A 127 -0.69 -2.51 -6.25
C PHE A 127 -1.65 -2.97 -5.15
N VAL A 128 -1.10 -3.63 -4.15
CA VAL A 128 -1.68 -3.72 -2.81
C VAL A 128 -0.59 -3.35 -1.83
N TYR A 129 -0.75 -2.23 -1.15
CA TYR A 129 0.23 -1.68 -0.23
C TYR A 129 -0.26 -1.82 1.21
N LEU A 130 0.52 -2.52 2.03
CA LEU A 130 0.20 -2.78 3.44
C LEU A 130 1.32 -2.24 4.32
N THR A 131 0.95 -1.53 5.38
CA THR A 131 1.90 -1.15 6.43
C THR A 131 1.73 -2.05 7.65
N LYS A 132 2.82 -2.31 8.33
CA LYS A 132 2.89 -3.08 9.57
C LYS A 132 3.76 -2.36 10.59
N LYS A 133 3.47 -2.57 11.87
CA LYS A 133 4.23 -2.02 12.99
C LYS A 133 4.43 -0.51 12.87
N ASP A 134 3.34 0.23 12.74
CA ASP A 134 3.32 1.70 12.63
C ASP A 134 4.18 2.24 11.47
N GLY A 135 4.12 1.55 10.31
CA GLY A 135 4.84 1.94 9.10
C GLY A 135 6.32 1.55 9.05
N ARG A 136 6.83 0.80 10.06
CA ARG A 136 8.24 0.34 10.06
C ARG A 136 8.52 -0.69 8.97
N TYR A 137 7.52 -1.48 8.61
CA TYR A 137 7.58 -2.46 7.55
C TYR A 137 6.43 -2.26 6.60
N ASN A 138 6.73 -2.36 5.31
CA ASN A 138 5.75 -2.30 4.26
C ASN A 138 5.77 -3.62 3.50
N LYS A 139 4.60 -4.15 3.20
CA LYS A 139 4.42 -5.31 2.36
C LYS A 139 3.61 -4.89 1.15
N THR A 140 4.22 -4.95 -0.02
CA THR A 140 3.59 -4.50 -1.26
C THR A 140 3.54 -5.64 -2.27
N TYR A 141 2.37 -5.85 -2.85
CA TYR A 141 2.20 -6.68 -4.02
C TYR A 141 2.23 -5.80 -5.26
N TYR A 142 2.96 -6.21 -6.27
CA TYR A 142 3.08 -5.51 -7.54
C TYR A 142 2.56 -6.39 -8.66
N ARG A 143 1.62 -5.90 -9.47
CA ARG A 143 1.22 -6.61 -10.69
C ARG A 143 2.40 -6.73 -11.66
N ASN A 144 3.24 -5.70 -11.72
CA ASN A 144 4.47 -5.68 -12.50
C ASN A 144 5.64 -5.24 -11.60
N MET A 145 6.64 -6.10 -11.45
CA MET A 145 7.82 -5.85 -10.62
C MET A 145 8.69 -4.68 -11.11
N ASN A 146 8.55 -4.25 -12.36
CA ASN A 146 9.24 -3.05 -12.84
C ASN A 146 8.89 -1.80 -12.02
N HIS A 147 7.68 -1.73 -11.47
CA HIS A 147 7.30 -0.64 -10.57
C HIS A 147 8.10 -0.67 -9.26
N PHE A 148 8.37 -1.86 -8.73
CA PHE A 148 9.24 -1.98 -7.55
C PHE A 148 10.68 -1.52 -7.86
N TYR A 149 11.23 -1.94 -8.99
CA TYR A 149 12.59 -1.53 -9.37
C TYR A 149 12.68 -0.02 -9.59
N ALA A 150 11.65 0.63 -10.10
CA ALA A 150 11.57 2.08 -10.21
C ALA A 150 11.58 2.76 -8.82
N VAL A 151 10.76 2.27 -7.87
CA VAL A 151 10.74 2.75 -6.48
C VAL A 151 12.12 2.59 -5.85
N LEU A 152 12.76 1.44 -6.01
CA LEU A 152 14.10 1.18 -5.48
C LEU A 152 15.13 2.14 -6.07
N GLY A 153 15.11 2.35 -7.38
CA GLY A 153 15.98 3.31 -8.06
C GLY A 153 15.82 4.73 -7.53
N PHE A 154 14.58 5.18 -7.35
CA PHE A 154 14.26 6.47 -6.75
C PHE A 154 14.82 6.61 -5.32
N VAL A 155 14.62 5.60 -4.48
CA VAL A 155 15.10 5.62 -3.07
C VAL A 155 16.61 5.64 -3.02
N VAL A 156 17.29 4.87 -3.86
CA VAL A 156 18.76 4.86 -3.94
C VAL A 156 19.28 6.22 -4.37
N ALA A 157 18.74 6.82 -5.43
CA ALA A 157 19.14 8.14 -5.89
C ALA A 157 18.91 9.21 -4.83
N LYS A 158 17.75 9.21 -4.15
CA LYS A 158 17.45 10.13 -3.06
C LYS A 158 18.43 10.00 -1.89
N LYS A 159 18.84 8.78 -1.53
CA LYS A 159 19.81 8.56 -0.45
C LYS A 159 21.21 8.98 -0.82
N GLN A 160 21.61 8.84 -2.09
CA GLN A 160 22.91 9.31 -2.57
C GLN A 160 23.06 10.83 -2.57
N LEU A 161 21.93 11.57 -2.77
CA LEU A 161 21.93 13.03 -2.73
C LEU A 161 22.05 13.61 -1.31
N LEU A 162 21.94 12.77 -0.27
CA LEU A 162 22.03 13.18 1.14
C LEU A 162 23.47 13.00 1.71
N PHE A 163 24.43 12.66 0.88
CA PHE A 163 25.86 12.56 1.17
C PHE A 163 26.66 13.54 0.30
#